data_24158d06f6a747394eed58d7b624bdb4
#
_entry.id   24158d06f6a747394eed58d7b624bdb4
#
_cell.length_a   1.000
_cell.length_b   1.000
_cell.length_c   1.000
_cell.angle_alpha   90.00
_cell.angle_beta   90.00
_cell.angle_gamma   90.00
#
_symmetry.space_group_name_H-M   'P 1'
#
loop_
_entity.id
_entity.type
_entity.pdbx_description
1 polymer ?
#
loop_
_entity_poly.entity_id
_entity_poly.type
_entity_poly.pdbx_seq_one_letter_code
_entity_poly.pdbx_strand_id
1 'polypeptide(L)'
;MEKRTYFISDLHLGAKYIPSPIDHQRHVVAWLDEIKHKAKALYLMGDVLDYWYEYRYVVPRGFSRFFGKIAELTDSGVEVYWFIGNHDIWIFDYLPQELGVKVVDGNMVKEIDGKRFFLGHGDGVGKRKKSFRFIRSLFRNRAAQKLFSAIHPRWTVPCAHSWSSHSRRSHTDIEKVIERGKQSLLDFAKEYNAASHVDYFVFGHIHCLERIEVAPDSSLIILGDWINLFSYAEFDGKTMRLDCYSK
;
A
#
# COMPACT_ATOMS: atom_id res chain seq x y z
N MET A 1 -22.30 -10.19 -13.80
CA MET A 1 -20.84 -10.40 -13.87
C MET A 1 -20.37 -10.85 -12.50
N GLU A 2 -19.49 -11.83 -12.45
CA GLU A 2 -18.85 -12.27 -11.20
C GLU A 2 -17.98 -11.13 -10.67
N LYS A 3 -18.22 -10.69 -9.45
CA LYS A 3 -17.46 -9.60 -8.84
C LYS A 3 -16.10 -10.10 -8.32
N ARG A 4 -15.06 -9.29 -8.46
CA ARG A 4 -13.66 -9.63 -8.20
C ARG A 4 -13.06 -8.79 -7.09
N THR A 5 -12.00 -9.29 -6.49
CA THR A 5 -11.21 -8.58 -5.49
C THR A 5 -9.90 -8.12 -6.12
N TYR A 6 -9.57 -6.83 -5.96
CA TYR A 6 -8.38 -6.19 -6.53
C TYR A 6 -7.40 -5.76 -5.46
N PHE A 7 -6.11 -5.84 -5.77
CA PHE A 7 -5.02 -5.45 -4.88
C PHE A 7 -4.02 -4.58 -5.66
N ILE A 8 -3.69 -3.41 -5.12
CA ILE A 8 -2.65 -2.51 -5.63
C ILE A 8 -1.84 -1.96 -4.48
N SER A 9 -0.60 -1.55 -4.75
CA SER A 9 0.31 -1.00 -3.75
C SER A 9 1.24 0.05 -4.34
N ASP A 10 1.89 0.82 -3.48
CA ASP A 10 3.01 1.70 -3.85
C ASP A 10 2.66 2.69 -4.97
N LEU A 11 1.53 3.40 -4.80
CA LEU A 11 1.08 4.42 -5.74
C LEU A 11 1.89 5.71 -5.62
N HIS A 12 2.38 6.03 -4.41
CA HIS A 12 3.16 7.21 -4.09
C HIS A 12 2.60 8.51 -4.70
N LEU A 13 1.28 8.69 -4.62
CA LEU A 13 0.62 9.89 -5.12
C LEU A 13 1.21 11.13 -4.44
N GLY A 14 1.52 12.14 -5.24
CA GLY A 14 2.13 13.38 -4.77
C GLY A 14 3.66 13.36 -4.65
N ALA A 15 4.33 12.27 -5.01
CA ALA A 15 5.78 12.17 -4.98
C ALA A 15 6.44 13.16 -5.95
N LYS A 16 7.46 13.86 -5.46
CA LYS A 16 8.17 14.89 -6.25
C LYS A 16 9.03 14.36 -7.40
N TYR A 17 9.39 13.08 -7.35
CA TYR A 17 10.14 12.42 -8.41
C TYR A 17 9.25 11.94 -9.57
N ILE A 18 7.94 12.03 -9.44
CA ILE A 18 7.00 11.73 -10.53
C ILE A 18 6.86 13.01 -11.38
N PRO A 19 7.22 12.97 -12.68
CA PRO A 19 7.28 14.17 -13.52
C PRO A 19 5.94 14.92 -13.64
N SER A 20 4.83 14.18 -13.73
CA SER A 20 3.48 14.75 -13.82
C SER A 20 2.56 14.11 -12.77
N PRO A 21 2.52 14.63 -11.53
CA PRO A 21 1.69 14.05 -10.47
C PRO A 21 0.19 14.02 -10.78
N ILE A 22 -0.30 14.98 -11.58
CA ILE A 22 -1.71 15.05 -12.00
C ILE A 22 -2.03 13.95 -13.01
N ASP A 23 -1.16 13.69 -13.98
CA ASP A 23 -1.40 12.65 -14.98
C ASP A 23 -1.23 11.27 -14.40
N HIS A 24 -0.26 11.11 -13.48
CA HIS A 24 -0.14 9.89 -12.68
C HIS A 24 -1.43 9.59 -11.91
N GLN A 25 -2.01 10.59 -11.23
CA GLN A 25 -3.29 10.44 -10.53
C GLN A 25 -4.43 10.12 -11.49
N ARG A 26 -4.48 10.77 -12.69
CA ARG A 26 -5.47 10.45 -13.72
C ARG A 26 -5.37 9.03 -14.22
N HIS A 27 -4.15 8.52 -14.37
CA HIS A 27 -3.90 7.14 -14.79
C HIS A 27 -4.44 6.13 -13.76
N VAL A 28 -4.16 6.32 -12.49
CA VAL A 28 -4.74 5.51 -11.40
C VAL A 28 -6.27 5.59 -11.41
N VAL A 29 -6.83 6.79 -11.52
CA VAL A 29 -8.29 7.01 -11.55
C VAL A 29 -8.95 6.34 -12.75
N ALA A 30 -8.30 6.33 -13.91
CA ALA A 30 -8.82 5.67 -15.11
C ALA A 30 -8.92 4.15 -14.91
N TRP A 31 -7.91 3.53 -14.30
CA TRP A 31 -7.98 2.11 -13.94
C TRP A 31 -9.08 1.82 -12.92
N LEU A 32 -9.19 2.63 -11.86
CA LEU A 32 -10.26 2.49 -10.87
C LEU A 32 -11.65 2.58 -11.51
N ASP A 33 -11.79 3.43 -12.55
CA ASP A 33 -13.04 3.56 -13.31
C ASP A 33 -13.36 2.30 -14.12
N GLU A 34 -12.36 1.62 -14.67
CA GLU A 34 -12.56 0.36 -15.40
C GLU A 34 -12.99 -0.80 -14.50
N ILE A 35 -12.47 -0.84 -13.28
CA ILE A 35 -12.79 -1.94 -12.36
C ILE A 35 -14.06 -1.69 -11.55
N LYS A 36 -14.57 -0.46 -11.44
CA LYS A 36 -15.64 -0.09 -10.50
C LYS A 36 -16.89 -0.98 -10.56
N HIS A 37 -17.29 -1.41 -11.75
CA HIS A 37 -18.49 -2.26 -11.91
C HIS A 37 -18.21 -3.75 -11.68
N LYS A 38 -16.93 -4.15 -11.68
CA LYS A 38 -16.47 -5.52 -11.49
C LYS A 38 -15.96 -5.76 -10.06
N ALA A 39 -15.58 -4.69 -9.36
CA ALA A 39 -15.00 -4.82 -8.04
C ALA A 39 -16.04 -5.21 -6.99
N LYS A 40 -15.69 -6.21 -6.16
CA LYS A 40 -16.31 -6.55 -4.88
C LYS A 40 -15.58 -5.83 -3.76
N ALA A 41 -14.24 -5.88 -3.82
CA ALA A 41 -13.37 -5.22 -2.87
C ALA A 41 -12.10 -4.71 -3.57
N LEU A 42 -11.54 -3.63 -3.04
CA LEU A 42 -10.25 -3.06 -3.41
C LEU A 42 -9.36 -2.99 -2.18
N TYR A 43 -8.16 -3.55 -2.27
CA TYR A 43 -7.13 -3.49 -1.25
C TYR A 43 -6.00 -2.56 -1.72
N LEU A 44 -5.90 -1.40 -1.08
CA LEU A 44 -4.78 -0.46 -1.21
C LEU A 44 -3.72 -0.89 -0.19
N MET A 45 -2.65 -1.54 -0.63
CA MET A 45 -1.74 -2.29 0.23
C MET A 45 -0.59 -1.45 0.80
N GLY A 46 -0.83 -0.15 1.00
CA GLY A 46 0.11 0.80 1.61
C GLY A 46 0.92 1.61 0.61
N ASP A 47 1.57 2.66 1.10
CA ASP A 47 2.31 3.65 0.31
C ASP A 47 1.47 4.22 -0.85
N VAL A 48 0.18 4.46 -0.58
CA VAL A 48 -0.74 5.08 -1.54
C VAL A 48 -0.39 6.55 -1.74
N LEU A 49 -0.05 7.22 -0.65
CA LEU A 49 0.38 8.62 -0.65
C LEU A 49 1.87 8.69 -0.30
N ASP A 50 2.65 9.49 -1.03
CA ASP A 50 4.09 9.65 -0.77
C ASP A 50 4.38 10.35 0.56
N TYR A 51 3.42 11.15 1.01
CA TYR A 51 3.39 11.77 2.34
C TYR A 51 1.95 12.08 2.72
N TRP A 52 1.58 11.74 3.95
CA TRP A 52 0.28 12.08 4.52
C TRP A 52 0.40 12.38 6.00
N TYR A 53 -0.28 13.45 6.43
CA TYR A 53 -0.49 13.78 7.85
C TYR A 53 -1.85 14.44 8.02
N GLU A 54 -2.70 13.86 8.83
CA GLU A 54 -4.00 14.43 9.18
C GLU A 54 -3.85 15.39 10.35
N TYR A 55 -3.89 16.69 10.07
CA TYR A 55 -4.07 17.71 11.10
C TYR A 55 -5.56 17.78 11.45
N ARG A 56 -5.87 18.32 12.63
CA ARG A 56 -7.27 18.36 13.11
C ARG A 56 -8.27 19.02 12.14
N TYR A 57 -7.85 20.01 11.39
CA TYR A 57 -8.72 20.80 10.51
C TYR A 57 -8.20 20.95 9.08
N VAL A 58 -7.06 20.40 8.76
CA VAL A 58 -6.47 20.47 7.43
C VAL A 58 -5.78 19.18 7.06
N VAL A 59 -5.83 18.84 5.78
CA VAL A 59 -5.14 17.71 5.19
C VAL A 59 -4.26 18.16 4.02
N PRO A 60 -3.23 17.42 3.62
CA PRO A 60 -2.45 17.72 2.44
C PRO A 60 -3.33 17.81 1.19
N ARG A 61 -3.08 18.80 0.35
CA ARG A 61 -3.81 19.05 -0.89
C ARG A 61 -3.23 18.24 -2.05
N GLY A 62 -4.04 18.05 -3.10
CA GLY A 62 -3.55 17.52 -4.38
C GLY A 62 -4.15 16.16 -4.76
N PHE A 63 -5.02 15.59 -3.93
CA PHE A 63 -5.53 14.22 -4.09
C PHE A 63 -7.03 14.16 -4.44
N SER A 64 -7.66 15.28 -4.76
CA SER A 64 -9.12 15.39 -4.93
C SER A 64 -9.70 14.41 -5.94
N ARG A 65 -9.00 14.15 -7.07
CA ARG A 65 -9.48 13.21 -8.08
C ARG A 65 -9.47 11.78 -7.59
N PHE A 66 -8.38 11.38 -6.96
CA PHE A 66 -8.22 10.03 -6.41
C PHE A 66 -9.20 9.81 -5.25
N PHE A 67 -9.29 10.74 -4.31
CA PHE A 67 -10.23 10.65 -3.19
C PHE A 67 -11.68 10.63 -3.66
N GLY A 68 -12.04 11.48 -4.63
CA GLY A 68 -13.38 11.44 -5.22
C GLY A 68 -13.71 10.10 -5.88
N LYS A 69 -12.72 9.45 -6.53
CA LYS A 69 -12.92 8.12 -7.11
C LYS A 69 -13.02 7.03 -6.04
N ILE A 70 -12.25 7.12 -4.95
CA ILE A 70 -12.38 6.18 -3.82
C ILE A 70 -13.75 6.33 -3.14
N ALA A 71 -14.21 7.56 -2.91
CA ALA A 71 -15.55 7.83 -2.37
C ALA A 71 -16.66 7.27 -3.30
N GLU A 72 -16.56 7.48 -4.60
CA GLU A 72 -17.49 6.87 -5.59
C GLU A 72 -17.53 5.35 -5.51
N LEU A 73 -16.38 4.69 -5.30
CA LEU A 73 -16.31 3.24 -5.14
C LEU A 73 -17.01 2.78 -3.86
N THR A 74 -16.73 3.42 -2.73
CA THR A 74 -17.35 3.07 -1.43
C THR A 74 -18.85 3.34 -1.44
N ASP A 75 -19.30 4.48 -2.01
CA ASP A 75 -20.70 4.81 -2.17
C ASP A 75 -21.45 3.82 -3.07
N SER A 76 -20.78 3.23 -4.06
CA SER A 76 -21.32 2.17 -4.90
C SER A 76 -21.27 0.76 -4.29
N GLY A 77 -20.83 0.64 -3.03
CA GLY A 77 -20.81 -0.59 -2.26
C GLY A 77 -19.56 -1.45 -2.45
N VAL A 78 -18.48 -0.93 -3.05
CA VAL A 78 -17.19 -1.61 -3.09
C VAL A 78 -16.51 -1.47 -1.72
N GLU A 79 -16.11 -2.59 -1.11
CA GLU A 79 -15.33 -2.54 0.12
C GLU A 79 -13.90 -2.08 -0.18
N VAL A 80 -13.50 -0.91 0.31
CA VAL A 80 -12.13 -0.41 0.14
C VAL A 80 -11.36 -0.53 1.45
N TYR A 81 -10.27 -1.31 1.42
CA TYR A 81 -9.32 -1.46 2.52
C TYR A 81 -8.07 -0.65 2.22
N TRP A 82 -7.63 0.16 3.17
CA TRP A 82 -6.43 0.98 3.05
C TRP A 82 -5.42 0.56 4.11
N PHE A 83 -4.39 -0.16 3.70
CA PHE A 83 -3.27 -0.52 4.57
C PHE A 83 -2.32 0.67 4.71
N ILE A 84 -1.88 0.92 5.93
CA ILE A 84 -0.88 1.93 6.21
C ILE A 84 0.49 1.41 5.80
N GLY A 85 1.15 2.12 4.89
CA GLY A 85 2.53 1.89 4.51
C GLY A 85 3.54 2.62 5.41
N ASN A 86 4.75 2.79 4.92
CA ASN A 86 5.77 3.56 5.62
C ASN A 86 5.82 5.04 5.21
N HIS A 87 5.17 5.43 4.13
CA HIS A 87 5.06 6.82 3.65
C HIS A 87 3.78 7.51 4.14
N ASP A 88 2.68 6.79 4.27
CA ASP A 88 1.38 7.31 4.68
C ASP A 88 0.97 6.88 6.11
N ILE A 89 1.95 6.89 7.04
CA ILE A 89 1.80 6.41 8.43
C ILE A 89 0.74 7.20 9.23
N TRP A 90 0.52 8.47 8.93
CA TRP A 90 -0.26 9.37 9.80
C TRP A 90 -1.68 9.59 9.29
N ILE A 91 -2.35 8.45 8.99
CA ILE A 91 -3.78 8.35 8.73
C ILE A 91 -4.48 8.11 10.08
N PHE A 92 -5.51 8.90 10.39
CA PHE A 92 -6.23 8.78 11.66
C PHE A 92 -7.73 8.55 11.43
N ASP A 93 -8.50 9.59 11.13
CA ASP A 93 -9.95 9.53 11.02
C ASP A 93 -10.52 10.15 9.74
N TYR A 94 -9.77 11.01 9.08
CA TYR A 94 -10.24 11.70 7.88
C TYR A 94 -10.59 10.73 6.74
N LEU A 95 -9.67 9.83 6.37
CA LEU A 95 -9.93 8.90 5.27
C LEU A 95 -11.11 7.94 5.54
N PRO A 96 -11.25 7.34 6.74
CA PRO A 96 -12.44 6.56 7.07
C PRO A 96 -13.74 7.36 7.02
N GLN A 97 -13.76 8.58 7.57
CA GLN A 97 -14.96 9.41 7.66
C GLN A 97 -15.39 9.99 6.31
N GLU A 98 -14.42 10.50 5.53
CA GLU A 98 -14.71 11.19 4.27
C GLU A 98 -14.83 10.25 3.07
N LEU A 99 -14.09 9.13 3.08
CA LEU A 99 -14.03 8.22 1.93
C LEU A 99 -14.69 6.87 2.20
N GLY A 100 -15.15 6.59 3.42
CA GLY A 100 -15.77 5.30 3.76
C GLY A 100 -14.80 4.10 3.71
N VAL A 101 -13.49 4.32 3.72
CA VAL A 101 -12.48 3.26 3.64
C VAL A 101 -12.23 2.60 4.99
N LYS A 102 -11.85 1.33 4.98
CA LYS A 102 -11.43 0.56 6.16
C LYS A 102 -9.92 0.64 6.30
N VAL A 103 -9.42 1.49 7.19
CA VAL A 103 -7.97 1.64 7.43
C VAL A 103 -7.44 0.48 8.27
N VAL A 104 -6.31 -0.09 7.82
CA VAL A 104 -5.63 -1.22 8.48
C VAL A 104 -4.20 -0.81 8.85
N ASP A 105 -3.92 -0.71 10.14
CA ASP A 105 -2.57 -0.45 10.66
C ASP A 105 -1.88 -1.77 11.03
N GLY A 106 -1.06 -2.28 10.11
CA GLY A 106 -0.33 -3.54 10.28
C GLY A 106 -0.77 -4.62 9.30
N ASN A 107 -0.73 -5.87 9.76
CA ASN A 107 -1.09 -7.04 8.94
C ASN A 107 -2.50 -7.53 9.28
N MET A 108 -3.16 -8.15 8.31
CA MET A 108 -4.49 -8.73 8.46
C MET A 108 -4.49 -10.15 7.89
N VAL A 109 -5.09 -11.08 8.62
CA VAL A 109 -5.48 -12.38 8.06
C VAL A 109 -6.97 -12.34 7.77
N LYS A 110 -7.37 -12.66 6.54
CA LYS A 110 -8.76 -12.61 6.11
C LYS A 110 -9.08 -13.75 5.16
N GLU A 111 -10.28 -14.30 5.32
CA GLU A 111 -10.84 -15.21 4.33
C GLU A 111 -11.56 -14.41 3.24
N ILE A 112 -11.26 -14.69 1.97
CA ILE A 112 -11.88 -14.11 0.79
C ILE A 112 -12.28 -15.25 -0.13
N ASP A 113 -13.58 -15.43 -0.32
CA ASP A 113 -14.16 -16.46 -1.17
C ASP A 113 -13.59 -17.88 -0.92
N GLY A 114 -13.48 -18.25 0.38
CA GLY A 114 -12.98 -19.56 0.81
C GLY A 114 -11.46 -19.76 0.77
N LYS A 115 -10.71 -18.71 0.42
CA LYS A 115 -9.25 -18.70 0.44
C LYS A 115 -8.74 -17.82 1.58
N ARG A 116 -7.70 -18.28 2.27
CA ARG A 116 -7.09 -17.58 3.40
C ARG A 116 -5.93 -16.70 2.93
N PHE A 117 -6.05 -15.40 3.17
CA PHE A 117 -5.10 -14.38 2.81
C PHE A 117 -4.36 -13.84 4.03
N PHE A 118 -3.05 -13.68 3.91
CA PHE A 118 -2.25 -12.84 4.79
C PHE A 118 -1.89 -11.55 4.04
N LEU A 119 -2.38 -10.42 4.52
CA LEU A 119 -2.32 -9.12 3.85
C LEU A 119 -1.48 -8.14 4.69
N GLY A 120 -0.60 -7.40 4.06
CA GLY A 120 0.18 -6.36 4.72
C GLY A 120 0.98 -5.52 3.72
N HIS A 121 1.49 -4.36 4.14
CA HIS A 121 2.34 -3.57 3.25
C HIS A 121 3.69 -4.26 2.98
N GLY A 122 4.31 -4.87 3.99
CA GLY A 122 5.60 -5.58 3.85
C GLY A 122 6.75 -4.95 4.62
N ASP A 123 6.67 -3.67 4.98
CA ASP A 123 7.69 -2.95 5.76
C ASP A 123 7.86 -3.49 7.19
N GLY A 124 6.81 -4.08 7.73
CA GLY A 124 6.72 -4.55 9.12
C GLY A 124 6.98 -6.04 9.33
N VAL A 125 7.22 -6.83 8.27
CA VAL A 125 7.41 -8.28 8.38
C VAL A 125 8.88 -8.71 8.23
N GLY A 126 9.21 -9.89 8.76
CA GLY A 126 10.56 -10.47 8.71
C GLY A 126 11.55 -9.82 9.67
N LYS A 127 12.82 -10.21 9.54
CA LYS A 127 13.90 -9.73 10.42
C LYS A 127 14.34 -8.32 10.03
N ARG A 128 14.07 -7.33 10.87
CA ARG A 128 14.41 -5.91 10.63
C ARG A 128 15.50 -5.41 11.58
N LYS A 129 16.33 -4.48 11.11
CA LYS A 129 17.38 -3.82 11.94
C LYS A 129 16.74 -3.10 13.14
N LYS A 130 17.41 -3.11 14.28
CA LYS A 130 16.93 -2.43 15.51
C LYS A 130 16.67 -0.94 15.28
N SER A 131 17.53 -0.25 14.50
CA SER A 131 17.36 1.15 14.14
C SER A 131 16.08 1.43 13.37
N PHE A 132 15.72 0.58 12.39
CA PHE A 132 14.47 0.70 11.65
C PHE A 132 13.25 0.52 12.57
N ARG A 133 13.28 -0.47 13.46
CA ARG A 133 12.22 -0.70 14.44
C ARG A 133 12.03 0.49 15.37
N PHE A 134 13.13 1.13 15.80
CA PHE A 134 13.09 2.32 16.65
C PHE A 134 12.44 3.51 15.92
N ILE A 135 12.88 3.82 14.69
CA ILE A 135 12.32 4.91 13.88
C ILE A 135 10.82 4.65 13.60
N ARG A 136 10.45 3.43 13.24
CA ARG A 136 9.05 3.05 13.03
C ARG A 136 8.20 3.23 14.29
N SER A 137 8.74 2.85 15.46
CA SER A 137 8.08 3.06 16.75
C SER A 137 7.92 4.53 17.09
N LEU A 138 8.94 5.37 16.82
CA LEU A 138 8.89 6.81 17.04
C LEU A 138 7.81 7.47 16.18
N PHE A 139 7.72 7.14 14.90
CA PHE A 139 6.73 7.69 13.99
C PHE A 139 5.29 7.26 14.31
N ARG A 140 5.12 6.10 14.97
CA ARG A 140 3.82 5.61 15.46
C ARG A 140 3.51 6.05 16.89
N ASN A 141 4.41 6.75 17.55
CA ASN A 141 4.19 7.23 18.90
C ASN A 141 3.26 8.46 18.89
N ARG A 142 2.12 8.36 19.56
CA ARG A 142 1.09 9.41 19.61
C ARG A 142 1.59 10.75 20.16
N ALA A 143 2.49 10.74 21.14
CA ALA A 143 3.05 11.98 21.68
C ALA A 143 3.99 12.65 20.65
N ALA A 144 4.82 11.87 19.96
CA ALA A 144 5.66 12.39 18.88
C ALA A 144 4.81 12.94 17.72
N GLN A 145 3.74 12.26 17.34
CA GLN A 145 2.77 12.73 16.33
C GLN A 145 2.13 14.05 16.74
N LYS A 146 1.71 14.18 18.01
CA LYS A 146 1.13 15.43 18.55
C LYS A 146 2.14 16.57 18.57
N LEU A 147 3.39 16.31 18.90
CA LEU A 147 4.46 17.31 18.83
C LEU A 147 4.72 17.72 17.37
N PHE A 148 4.76 16.76 16.44
CA PHE A 148 4.90 17.04 15.02
C PHE A 148 3.76 17.89 14.48
N SER A 149 2.52 17.68 14.93
CA SER A 149 1.36 18.48 14.53
C SER A 149 1.44 19.97 14.92
N ALA A 150 2.26 20.29 15.92
CA ALA A 150 2.49 21.69 16.32
C ALA A 150 3.41 22.45 15.35
N ILE A 151 4.11 21.71 14.46
CA ILE A 151 4.95 22.32 13.44
C ILE A 151 4.08 22.67 12.22
N HIS A 152 4.20 23.90 11.74
CA HIS A 152 3.38 24.36 10.61
C HIS A 152 3.61 23.51 9.34
N PRO A 153 2.56 23.10 8.59
CA PRO A 153 2.66 22.28 7.38
C PRO A 153 3.61 22.81 6.30
N ARG A 154 3.83 24.13 6.26
CA ARG A 154 4.80 24.78 5.38
C ARG A 154 6.21 24.21 5.53
N TRP A 155 6.57 23.72 6.72
CA TRP A 155 7.89 23.18 7.03
C TRP A 155 7.91 21.65 6.96
N THR A 156 6.88 21.00 7.48
CA THR A 156 6.82 19.54 7.57
C THR A 156 6.66 18.87 6.21
N VAL A 157 5.80 19.40 5.34
CA VAL A 157 5.54 18.82 4.02
C VAL A 157 6.79 18.83 3.12
N PRO A 158 7.53 19.94 2.93
CA PRO A 158 8.77 19.93 2.15
C PRO A 158 9.85 19.04 2.75
N CYS A 159 9.98 19.00 4.09
CA CYS A 159 10.94 18.15 4.78
C CYS A 159 10.66 16.65 4.53
N ALA A 160 9.42 16.24 4.64
CA ALA A 160 9.01 14.86 4.40
C ALA A 160 9.25 14.42 2.94
N HIS A 161 8.91 15.25 1.96
CA HIS A 161 9.20 14.96 0.55
C HIS A 161 10.71 14.91 0.27
N SER A 162 11.52 15.75 0.94
CA SER A 162 12.97 15.67 0.82
C SER A 162 13.53 14.37 1.38
N TRP A 163 12.98 13.91 2.51
CA TRP A 163 13.34 12.62 3.13
C TRP A 163 12.99 11.44 2.22
N SER A 164 11.76 11.40 1.67
CA SER A 164 11.32 10.38 0.73
C SER A 164 12.26 10.29 -0.49
N SER A 165 12.55 11.44 -1.10
CA SER A 165 13.45 11.50 -2.28
C SER A 165 14.88 11.09 -1.96
N HIS A 166 15.40 11.41 -0.77
CA HIS A 166 16.75 11.04 -0.35
C HIS A 166 16.88 9.53 -0.09
N SER A 167 15.90 8.93 0.55
CA SER A 167 15.87 7.50 0.83
C SER A 167 15.98 6.66 -0.46
N ARG A 168 15.31 7.07 -1.52
CA ARG A 168 15.39 6.37 -2.83
C ARG A 168 16.72 6.53 -3.54
N ARG A 169 17.39 7.69 -3.42
CA ARG A 169 18.69 7.95 -4.06
C ARG A 169 19.87 7.26 -3.39
N SER A 170 19.74 6.89 -2.12
CA SER A 170 20.85 6.33 -1.33
C SER A 170 21.13 4.85 -1.59
N HIS A 171 20.33 4.17 -2.40
CA HIS A 171 20.53 2.75 -2.73
C HIS A 171 21.37 2.63 -4.02
N THR A 172 22.66 2.45 -3.86
CA THR A 172 23.63 2.22 -4.96
C THR A 172 23.45 0.86 -5.64
N ASP A 173 22.69 -0.05 -5.05
CA ASP A 173 22.51 -1.43 -5.54
C ASP A 173 21.04 -1.85 -5.30
N ILE A 174 20.16 -1.30 -6.16
CA ILE A 174 18.70 -1.49 -6.05
C ILE A 174 18.32 -2.98 -6.17
N GLU A 175 18.97 -3.72 -7.08
CA GLU A 175 18.67 -5.14 -7.28
C GLU A 175 18.94 -5.96 -6.03
N LYS A 176 20.06 -5.74 -5.34
CA LYS A 176 20.35 -6.42 -4.07
C LYS A 176 19.38 -6.05 -2.95
N VAL A 177 18.87 -4.82 -2.94
CA VAL A 177 17.86 -4.40 -1.95
C VAL A 177 16.55 -5.11 -2.20
N ILE A 178 16.11 -5.16 -3.45
CA ILE A 178 14.90 -5.89 -3.89
C ILE A 178 15.05 -7.38 -3.52
N GLU A 179 16.15 -8.02 -3.89
CA GLU A 179 16.35 -9.45 -3.64
C GLU A 179 16.36 -9.79 -2.15
N ARG A 180 17.02 -8.98 -1.32
CA ARG A 180 16.97 -9.14 0.14
C ARG A 180 15.56 -8.92 0.70
N GLY A 181 14.82 -7.98 0.14
CA GLY A 181 13.43 -7.74 0.51
C GLY A 181 12.56 -8.95 0.20
N LYS A 182 12.63 -9.47 -1.02
CA LYS A 182 11.92 -10.68 -1.46
C LYS A 182 12.23 -11.88 -0.57
N GLN A 183 13.53 -12.14 -0.33
CA GLN A 183 13.95 -13.24 0.53
C GLN A 183 13.39 -13.10 1.95
N SER A 184 13.40 -11.89 2.52
CA SER A 184 12.83 -11.64 3.86
C SER A 184 11.33 -11.89 3.93
N LEU A 185 10.57 -11.54 2.88
CA LEU A 185 9.14 -11.82 2.80
C LEU A 185 8.87 -13.31 2.61
N LEU A 186 9.68 -13.98 1.79
CA LEU A 186 9.57 -15.43 1.55
C LEU A 186 9.87 -16.23 2.81
N ASP A 187 10.93 -15.90 3.53
CA ASP A 187 11.28 -16.57 4.79
C ASP A 187 10.15 -16.41 5.82
N PHE A 188 9.60 -15.20 5.94
CA PHE A 188 8.45 -14.95 6.79
C PHE A 188 7.23 -15.78 6.37
N ALA A 189 6.90 -15.80 5.07
CA ALA A 189 5.75 -16.54 4.56
C ALA A 189 5.88 -18.04 4.82
N LYS A 190 7.07 -18.62 4.64
CA LYS A 190 7.36 -20.01 4.92
C LYS A 190 7.21 -20.33 6.42
N GLU A 191 7.80 -19.50 7.29
CA GLU A 191 7.71 -19.67 8.73
C GLU A 191 6.25 -19.58 9.22
N TYR A 192 5.51 -18.58 8.73
CA TYR A 192 4.10 -18.40 9.10
C TYR A 192 3.24 -19.56 8.58
N ASN A 193 3.41 -19.96 7.32
CA ASN A 193 2.62 -21.03 6.70
C ASN A 193 2.85 -22.38 7.35
N ALA A 194 4.06 -22.66 7.84
CA ALA A 194 4.35 -23.88 8.61
C ALA A 194 3.57 -23.98 9.93
N ALA A 195 3.24 -22.84 10.54
CA ALA A 195 2.46 -22.77 11.77
C ALA A 195 0.95 -22.68 11.51
N SER A 196 0.55 -22.00 10.41
CA SER A 196 -0.85 -21.73 10.09
C SER A 196 -0.99 -21.50 8.59
N HIS A 197 -1.65 -22.45 7.90
CA HIS A 197 -1.81 -22.41 6.44
C HIS A 197 -2.42 -21.11 5.95
N VAL A 198 -1.87 -20.58 4.84
CA VAL A 198 -2.35 -19.40 4.11
C VAL A 198 -2.24 -19.68 2.62
N ASP A 199 -3.32 -19.48 1.86
CA ASP A 199 -3.32 -19.66 0.41
C ASP A 199 -2.51 -18.57 -0.30
N TYR A 200 -2.67 -17.31 0.15
CA TYR A 200 -2.02 -16.16 -0.48
C TYR A 200 -1.44 -15.18 0.56
N PHE A 201 -0.13 -14.98 0.54
CA PHE A 201 0.54 -13.85 1.18
C PHE A 201 0.63 -12.71 0.18
N VAL A 202 0.08 -11.53 0.48
CA VAL A 202 0.06 -10.39 -0.45
C VAL A 202 0.75 -9.19 0.18
N PHE A 203 1.80 -8.69 -0.47
CA PHE A 203 2.61 -7.57 0.00
C PHE A 203 2.93 -6.58 -1.13
N GLY A 204 3.18 -5.32 -0.75
CA GLY A 204 3.81 -4.28 -1.56
C GLY A 204 5.26 -4.04 -1.17
N HIS A 205 5.63 -2.75 -1.04
CA HIS A 205 6.89 -2.24 -0.48
C HIS A 205 8.18 -2.51 -1.27
N ILE A 206 8.26 -3.61 -2.01
CA ILE A 206 9.50 -4.04 -2.69
C ILE A 206 9.57 -3.49 -4.12
N HIS A 207 8.48 -2.95 -4.66
CA HIS A 207 8.39 -2.42 -6.01
C HIS A 207 8.78 -3.40 -7.12
N CYS A 208 8.55 -4.69 -6.93
CA CYS A 208 8.66 -5.70 -7.98
C CYS A 208 7.38 -6.51 -8.06
N LEU A 209 6.97 -6.87 -9.27
CA LEU A 209 5.79 -7.71 -9.49
C LEU A 209 6.24 -9.16 -9.60
N GLU A 210 5.85 -9.99 -8.64
CA GLU A 210 6.27 -11.39 -8.63
C GLU A 210 5.29 -12.28 -7.88
N ARG A 211 5.18 -13.53 -8.34
CA ARG A 211 4.53 -14.62 -7.62
C ARG A 211 5.55 -15.70 -7.31
N ILE A 212 5.73 -16.01 -6.03
CA ILE A 212 6.69 -17.00 -5.54
C ILE A 212 5.92 -18.11 -4.82
N GLU A 213 6.25 -19.35 -5.12
CA GLU A 213 5.69 -20.50 -4.40
C GLU A 213 6.27 -20.57 -2.98
N VAL A 214 5.40 -20.63 -1.99
CA VAL A 214 5.74 -20.81 -0.57
C VAL A 214 5.65 -22.29 -0.19
N ALA A 215 4.58 -22.95 -0.66
CA ALA A 215 4.28 -24.38 -0.53
C ALA A 215 3.33 -24.76 -1.69
N PRO A 216 3.04 -26.04 -1.95
CA PRO A 216 2.19 -26.48 -3.08
C PRO A 216 0.85 -25.74 -3.19
N ASP A 217 0.23 -25.37 -2.07
CA ASP A 217 -1.07 -24.68 -2.04
C ASP A 217 -0.96 -23.24 -1.50
N SER A 218 0.26 -22.67 -1.46
CA SER A 218 0.52 -21.36 -0.88
C SER A 218 1.44 -20.53 -1.76
N SER A 219 1.07 -19.27 -2.01
CA SER A 219 1.84 -18.35 -2.84
C SER A 219 2.09 -17.02 -2.13
N LEU A 220 3.30 -16.49 -2.30
CA LEU A 220 3.65 -15.11 -2.00
C LEU A 220 3.46 -14.28 -3.25
N ILE A 221 2.66 -13.22 -3.13
CA ILE A 221 2.38 -12.22 -4.16
C ILE A 221 3.02 -10.90 -3.74
N ILE A 222 3.89 -10.37 -4.57
CA ILE A 222 4.46 -9.03 -4.44
C ILE A 222 3.87 -8.18 -5.56
N LEU A 223 3.22 -7.06 -5.20
CA LEU A 223 2.30 -6.35 -6.09
C LEU A 223 2.95 -5.38 -7.08
N GLY A 224 4.26 -5.15 -6.98
CA GLY A 224 4.91 -4.14 -7.81
C GLY A 224 4.61 -2.70 -7.34
N ASP A 225 4.49 -1.80 -8.29
CA ASP A 225 4.20 -0.39 -8.03
C ASP A 225 3.30 0.25 -9.11
N TRP A 226 2.83 1.46 -8.80
CA TRP A 226 2.08 2.31 -9.74
C TRP A 226 2.91 3.52 -10.21
N ILE A 227 4.24 3.41 -10.18
CA ILE A 227 5.18 4.43 -10.66
C ILE A 227 5.72 4.04 -12.04
N ASN A 228 6.15 2.77 -12.18
CA ASN A 228 6.77 2.23 -13.38
C ASN A 228 6.01 1.03 -13.95
N LEU A 229 5.49 0.17 -13.09
CA LEU A 229 4.89 -1.11 -13.49
C LEU A 229 3.37 -1.00 -13.71
N PHE A 230 2.69 -0.09 -13.02
CA PHE A 230 1.22 0.06 -13.03
C PHE A 230 0.51 -1.28 -12.79
N SER A 231 1.03 -2.05 -11.85
CA SER A 231 0.67 -3.43 -11.65
C SER A 231 -0.42 -3.62 -10.61
N TYR A 232 -1.19 -4.67 -10.78
CA TYR A 232 -2.24 -5.06 -9.85
C TYR A 232 -2.38 -6.58 -9.77
N ALA A 233 -3.00 -7.06 -8.69
CA ALA A 233 -3.49 -8.42 -8.61
C ALA A 233 -5.01 -8.44 -8.61
N GLU A 234 -5.58 -9.46 -9.24
CA GLU A 234 -7.01 -9.71 -9.34
C GLU A 234 -7.31 -11.12 -8.85
N PHE A 235 -8.24 -11.25 -7.92
CA PHE A 235 -8.75 -12.53 -7.44
C PHE A 235 -10.21 -12.72 -7.86
N ASP A 236 -10.49 -13.79 -8.59
CA ASP A 236 -11.80 -14.10 -9.13
C ASP A 236 -12.65 -15.06 -8.26
N GLY A 237 -12.21 -15.30 -7.02
CA GLY A 237 -12.80 -16.29 -6.12
C GLY A 237 -12.13 -17.67 -6.18
N LYS A 238 -11.30 -17.93 -7.17
CA LYS A 238 -10.61 -19.21 -7.38
C LYS A 238 -9.11 -19.04 -7.55
N THR A 239 -8.72 -18.12 -8.43
CA THR A 239 -7.33 -17.90 -8.83
C THR A 239 -6.92 -16.45 -8.69
N MET A 240 -5.66 -16.24 -8.32
CA MET A 240 -5.00 -14.95 -8.30
C MET A 240 -4.27 -14.73 -9.62
N ARG A 241 -4.53 -13.61 -10.28
CA ARG A 241 -3.81 -13.14 -11.47
C ARG A 241 -3.00 -11.90 -11.15
N LEU A 242 -1.84 -11.78 -11.77
CA LEU A 242 -1.03 -10.56 -11.76
C LEU A 242 -1.06 -9.97 -13.15
N ASP A 243 -1.25 -8.66 -13.25
CA ASP A 243 -1.33 -7.96 -14.52
C ASP A 243 -0.83 -6.52 -14.38
N CYS A 244 -0.62 -5.85 -15.51
CA CYS A 244 -0.20 -4.46 -15.58
C CYS A 244 -1.20 -3.66 -16.41
N TYR A 245 -1.54 -2.47 -15.92
CA TYR A 245 -2.43 -1.56 -16.62
C TYR A 245 -1.66 -0.73 -17.65
N SER A 246 -1.91 -0.99 -18.91
CA SER A 246 -1.37 -0.23 -20.04
C SER A 246 -2.49 0.49 -20.77
N LYS A 247 -2.46 1.81 -20.75
CA LYS A 247 -3.26 2.68 -21.61
C LYS A 247 -2.39 3.74 -22.23
#